data_eae9ec0eca531d7a6f23c8de3261cd03
#
_entry.id   eae9ec0eca531d7a6f23c8de3261cd03
#
_cell.length_a   1.000
_cell.length_b   1.000
_cell.length_c   1.000
_cell.angle_alpha   90.00
_cell.angle_beta   90.00
_cell.angle_gamma   90.00
#
_symmetry.space_group_name_H-M   'P 1'
#
loop_
_entity.id
_entity.type
_entity.pdbx_description
1 polymer ?
#
loop_
_entity_poly.entity_id
_entity_poly.type
_entity_poly.pdbx_seq_one_letter_code
_entity_poly.pdbx_strand_id
1 'polypeptide(L)'
;MENFDLTVLGGGPAGYNAAAYAASKGWSVVLFEKNELGGVCLNEGCVPSKTLLNSAKVLNYFKHGENYGVKFSGDGEVSQEAVIDRKNKVVKRLVTGVRAKLKGAGVTVVKAEAKILCRDENGVVVQSENVEYN
;
A
#
# COMPACT_ATOMS: atom_id res chain seq x y z
N MET A 1 -12.72 23.14 12.75
CA MET A 1 -11.65 22.16 13.00
C MET A 1 -12.34 20.82 13.20
N GLU A 2 -11.93 19.78 12.48
CA GLU A 2 -12.45 18.43 12.68
C GLU A 2 -11.61 17.72 13.74
N ASN A 3 -12.25 17.03 14.67
CA ASN A 3 -11.58 16.34 15.77
C ASN A 3 -11.58 14.84 15.57
N PHE A 4 -10.44 14.20 15.81
CA PHE A 4 -10.26 12.76 15.74
C PHE A 4 -9.51 12.25 16.98
N ASP A 5 -9.80 11.02 17.40
CA ASP A 5 -9.07 10.38 18.49
C ASP A 5 -7.64 10.01 18.07
N LEU A 6 -7.43 9.78 16.77
CA LEU A 6 -6.13 9.45 16.19
C LEU A 6 -5.96 10.03 14.80
N THR A 7 -4.88 10.76 14.61
CA THR A 7 -4.39 11.21 13.30
C THR A 7 -3.15 10.43 12.89
N VAL A 8 -3.17 9.84 11.71
CA VAL A 8 -2.07 9.05 11.15
C VAL A 8 -1.47 9.77 9.95
N LEU A 9 -0.17 10.07 10.01
CA LEU A 9 0.57 10.69 8.91
C LEU A 9 1.36 9.63 8.14
N GLY A 10 0.88 9.31 6.93
CA GLY A 10 1.44 8.31 6.03
C GLY A 10 0.64 7.01 6.01
N GLY A 11 0.23 6.61 4.81
CA GLY A 11 -0.56 5.41 4.51
C GLY A 11 0.28 4.17 4.16
N GLY A 12 1.53 4.12 4.61
CA GLY A 12 2.39 2.93 4.47
C GLY A 12 1.96 1.77 5.37
N PRO A 13 2.72 0.63 5.37
CA PRO A 13 2.32 -0.58 6.10
C PRO A 13 2.05 -0.36 7.59
N ALA A 14 2.81 0.48 8.26
CA ALA A 14 2.57 0.82 9.66
C ALA A 14 1.29 1.66 9.81
N GLY A 15 1.16 2.74 9.00
CA GLY A 15 0.06 3.69 9.12
C GLY A 15 -1.30 3.07 8.83
N TYR A 16 -1.48 2.40 7.69
CA TYR A 16 -2.80 1.83 7.37
C TYR A 16 -3.21 0.69 8.32
N ASN A 17 -2.24 -0.06 8.87
CA ASN A 17 -2.58 -1.08 9.87
C ASN A 17 -2.93 -0.47 11.22
N ALA A 18 -2.18 0.54 11.69
CA ALA A 18 -2.49 1.25 12.93
C ALA A 18 -3.86 1.93 12.86
N ALA A 19 -4.12 2.65 11.75
CA ALA A 19 -5.41 3.31 11.52
C ALA A 19 -6.59 2.32 11.55
N ALA A 20 -6.48 1.22 10.79
CA ALA A 20 -7.54 0.20 10.76
C ALA A 20 -7.73 -0.48 12.12
N TYR A 21 -6.65 -0.72 12.86
CA TYR A 21 -6.72 -1.32 14.20
C TYR A 21 -7.39 -0.37 15.20
N ALA A 22 -6.98 0.90 15.27
CA ALA A 22 -7.59 1.88 16.17
C ALA A 22 -9.09 2.07 15.88
N ALA A 23 -9.45 2.20 14.60
CA ALA A 23 -10.84 2.29 14.19
C ALA A 23 -11.66 1.06 14.59
N SER A 24 -11.07 -0.16 14.52
CA SER A 24 -11.72 -1.40 15.01
C SER A 24 -11.96 -1.41 16.52
N LYS A 25 -11.32 -0.52 17.27
CA LYS A 25 -11.53 -0.32 18.71
C LYS A 25 -12.52 0.81 19.03
N GLY A 26 -13.16 1.37 18.00
CA GLY A 26 -14.16 2.41 18.14
C GLY A 26 -13.61 3.82 18.13
N TRP A 27 -12.34 4.03 17.80
CA TRP A 27 -11.75 5.35 17.68
C TRP A 27 -12.13 6.01 16.36
N SER A 28 -12.36 7.30 16.38
CA SER A 28 -12.43 8.14 15.19
C SER A 28 -11.02 8.37 14.65
N VAL A 29 -10.78 7.98 13.39
CA VAL A 29 -9.42 7.97 12.83
C VAL A 29 -9.39 8.69 11.49
N VAL A 30 -8.43 9.60 11.33
CA VAL A 30 -8.07 10.20 10.04
C VAL A 30 -6.65 9.75 9.63
N LEU A 31 -6.49 9.41 8.37
CA LEU A 31 -5.20 9.04 7.78
C LEU A 31 -4.90 9.92 6.58
N PHE A 32 -3.76 10.60 6.61
CA PHE A 32 -3.24 11.41 5.51
C PHE A 32 -2.21 10.63 4.72
N GLU A 33 -2.37 10.57 3.40
CA GLU A 33 -1.39 10.00 2.47
C GLU A 33 -1.28 10.88 1.23
N LYS A 34 -0.09 11.41 0.99
CA LYS A 34 0.16 12.32 -0.14
C LYS A 34 0.24 11.64 -1.49
N ASN A 35 0.64 10.37 -1.51
CA ASN A 35 0.79 9.59 -2.74
C ASN A 35 -0.30 8.50 -2.82
N GLU A 36 0.10 7.23 -2.86
CA GLU A 36 -0.80 6.10 -2.89
C GLU A 36 -0.71 5.27 -1.59
N LEU A 37 -1.86 4.81 -1.12
CA LEU A 37 -1.93 3.89 0.01
C LEU A 37 -1.05 2.66 -0.19
N GLY A 38 -0.44 2.18 0.90
CA GLY A 38 0.46 1.03 0.88
C GLY A 38 1.93 1.41 0.96
N GLY A 39 2.27 2.70 0.72
CA GLY A 39 3.63 3.22 0.81
C GLY A 39 4.60 2.60 -0.20
N VAL A 40 5.89 2.84 -0.02
CA VAL A 40 6.95 2.38 -0.93
C VAL A 40 6.95 0.85 -1.09
N CYS A 41 6.81 0.11 -0.01
CA CYS A 41 6.85 -1.36 -0.07
C CYS A 41 5.83 -1.93 -1.06
N LEU A 42 4.60 -1.44 -1.05
CA LEU A 42 3.53 -1.95 -1.88
C LEU A 42 3.57 -1.40 -3.30
N ASN A 43 3.90 -0.12 -3.46
CA ASN A 43 3.82 0.56 -4.76
C ASN A 43 5.12 0.47 -5.58
N GLU A 44 6.29 0.57 -4.95
CA GLU A 44 7.58 0.75 -5.61
C GLU A 44 8.68 -0.21 -5.12
N GLY A 45 8.43 -0.96 -4.04
CA GLY A 45 9.43 -1.78 -3.36
C GLY A 45 9.13 -3.27 -3.38
N CYS A 46 8.73 -3.79 -2.23
CA CYS A 46 8.63 -5.24 -1.96
C CYS A 46 7.73 -5.99 -2.95
N VAL A 47 6.56 -5.46 -3.23
CA VAL A 47 5.57 -6.12 -4.09
C VAL A 47 5.98 -6.09 -5.56
N PRO A 48 6.36 -4.95 -6.16
CA PRO A 48 6.89 -4.90 -7.50
C PRO A 48 8.08 -5.84 -7.69
N SER A 49 9.09 -5.75 -6.82
CA SER A 49 10.31 -6.58 -6.92
C SER A 49 9.99 -8.07 -6.87
N LYS A 50 9.18 -8.51 -5.91
CA LYS A 50 8.79 -9.93 -5.80
C LYS A 50 7.96 -10.40 -7.00
N THR A 51 7.13 -9.53 -7.56
CA THR A 51 6.32 -9.87 -8.75
C THR A 51 7.20 -10.06 -9.97
N LEU A 52 8.21 -9.20 -10.17
CA LEU A 52 9.19 -9.32 -11.26
C LEU A 52 10.08 -10.56 -11.08
N LEU A 53 10.62 -10.76 -9.87
CA LEU A 53 11.43 -11.94 -9.55
C LEU A 53 10.66 -13.24 -9.76
N ASN A 54 9.36 -13.28 -9.47
CA ASN A 54 8.55 -14.45 -9.73
C ASN A 54 8.43 -14.77 -11.22
N SER A 55 8.33 -13.76 -12.09
CA SER A 55 8.33 -13.97 -13.54
C SER A 55 9.68 -14.54 -14.03
N ALA A 56 10.80 -14.02 -13.51
CA ALA A 56 12.13 -14.57 -13.78
C ALA A 56 12.26 -16.02 -13.28
N LYS A 57 11.69 -16.32 -12.10
CA LYS A 57 11.70 -17.69 -11.54
C LYS A 57 10.92 -18.68 -12.41
N VAL A 58 9.78 -18.25 -12.95
CA VAL A 58 8.98 -19.08 -13.90
C VAL A 58 9.81 -19.41 -15.15
N LEU A 59 10.49 -18.42 -15.74
CA LEU A 59 11.39 -18.67 -16.87
C LEU A 59 12.52 -19.63 -16.51
N ASN A 60 13.10 -19.47 -15.31
CA ASN A 60 14.17 -20.37 -14.84
C ASN A 60 13.66 -21.80 -14.67
N TYR A 61 12.46 -22.00 -14.15
CA TYR A 61 11.84 -23.34 -14.09
C TYR A 61 11.60 -23.92 -15.48
N PHE A 62 11.15 -23.11 -16.43
CA PHE A 62 10.99 -23.54 -17.81
C PHE A 62 12.31 -24.04 -18.40
N LYS A 63 13.39 -23.27 -18.23
CA LYS A 63 14.72 -23.63 -18.75
C LYS A 63 15.37 -24.85 -18.09
N HIS A 64 15.01 -25.11 -16.84
CA HIS A 64 15.65 -26.18 -16.02
C HIS A 64 14.64 -27.21 -15.51
N GLY A 65 13.52 -27.39 -16.23
CA GLY A 65 12.46 -28.32 -15.84
C GLY A 65 12.94 -29.75 -15.64
N GLU A 66 13.94 -30.19 -16.36
CA GLU A 66 14.51 -31.53 -16.24
C GLU A 66 15.00 -31.83 -14.81
N ASN A 67 15.52 -30.86 -14.09
CA ASN A 67 15.91 -30.99 -12.68
C ASN A 67 14.74 -31.36 -11.78
N TYR A 68 13.50 -31.16 -12.24
CA TYR A 68 12.25 -31.42 -11.53
C TYR A 68 11.44 -32.56 -12.18
N GLY A 69 12.04 -33.27 -13.14
CA GLY A 69 11.36 -34.34 -13.88
C GLY A 69 10.31 -33.84 -14.89
N VAL A 70 10.34 -32.55 -15.25
CA VAL A 70 9.39 -31.92 -16.17
C VAL A 70 10.09 -31.56 -17.46
N LYS A 71 9.55 -32.02 -18.60
CA LYS A 71 10.07 -31.66 -19.93
C LYS A 71 9.14 -30.61 -20.55
N PHE A 72 9.75 -29.55 -21.02
CA PHE A 72 9.06 -28.53 -21.83
C PHE A 72 9.50 -28.66 -23.28
N SER A 73 8.59 -28.38 -24.21
CA SER A 73 8.86 -28.29 -25.64
C SER A 73 8.81 -26.83 -26.09
N GLY A 74 9.75 -26.44 -26.93
CA GLY A 74 9.87 -25.10 -27.49
C GLY A 74 10.72 -24.15 -26.62
N ASP A 75 10.87 -22.91 -27.11
CA ASP A 75 11.66 -21.87 -26.46
C ASP A 75 10.77 -20.97 -25.64
N GLY A 76 11.15 -20.74 -24.37
CA GLY A 76 10.45 -19.80 -23.52
C GLY A 76 10.92 -18.37 -23.79
N GLU A 77 9.99 -17.50 -24.16
CA GLU A 77 10.25 -16.08 -24.37
C GLU A 77 9.69 -15.22 -23.24
N VAL A 78 10.34 -14.10 -22.95
CA VAL A 78 9.89 -13.12 -21.99
C VAL A 78 9.30 -11.93 -22.73
N SER A 79 8.00 -11.69 -22.54
CA SER A 79 7.39 -10.43 -22.91
C SER A 79 7.55 -9.43 -21.76
N GLN A 80 8.44 -8.46 -21.95
CA GLN A 80 8.68 -7.40 -20.95
C GLN A 80 7.40 -6.61 -20.66
N GLU A 81 6.60 -6.33 -21.68
CA GLU A 81 5.32 -5.63 -21.53
C GLU A 81 4.35 -6.43 -20.65
N ALA A 82 4.19 -7.72 -20.93
CA ALA A 82 3.30 -8.58 -20.13
C ALA A 82 3.77 -8.72 -18.67
N VAL A 83 5.08 -8.75 -18.42
CA VAL A 83 5.68 -8.79 -17.08
C VAL A 83 5.36 -7.50 -16.31
N ILE A 84 5.53 -6.35 -16.95
CA ILE A 84 5.22 -5.04 -16.33
C ILE A 84 3.72 -4.90 -16.09
N ASP A 85 2.89 -5.27 -17.04
CA ASP A 85 1.43 -5.27 -16.90
C ASP A 85 0.96 -6.14 -15.73
N ARG A 86 1.53 -7.34 -15.61
CA ARG A 86 1.24 -8.22 -14.48
C ARG A 86 1.62 -7.56 -13.16
N LYS A 87 2.82 -6.96 -13.08
CA LYS A 87 3.29 -6.23 -11.89
C LYS A 87 2.31 -5.10 -11.52
N ASN A 88 1.89 -4.29 -12.50
CA ASN A 88 0.96 -3.20 -12.28
C ASN A 88 -0.41 -3.69 -11.78
N LYS A 89 -0.93 -4.78 -12.34
CA LYS A 89 -2.20 -5.40 -11.88
C LYS A 89 -2.12 -5.89 -10.45
N VAL A 90 -1.01 -6.51 -10.05
CA VAL A 90 -0.80 -6.98 -8.67
C VAL A 90 -0.78 -5.81 -7.69
N VAL A 91 0.01 -4.77 -7.99
CA VAL A 91 0.07 -3.56 -7.15
C VAL A 91 -1.32 -2.92 -7.00
N LYS A 92 -2.01 -2.67 -8.12
CA LYS A 92 -3.34 -2.07 -8.12
C LYS A 92 -4.35 -2.87 -7.28
N ARG A 93 -4.32 -4.20 -7.39
CA ARG A 93 -5.20 -5.08 -6.59
C ARG A 93 -4.93 -4.93 -5.09
N LEU A 94 -3.68 -4.89 -4.68
CA LEU A 94 -3.31 -4.76 -3.27
C LEU A 94 -3.62 -3.37 -2.72
N VAL A 95 -3.35 -2.30 -3.46
CA VAL A 95 -3.75 -0.92 -3.08
C VAL A 95 -5.26 -0.83 -2.90
N THR A 96 -6.03 -1.42 -3.83
CA THR A 96 -7.49 -1.47 -3.70
C THR A 96 -7.92 -2.22 -2.45
N GLY A 97 -7.23 -3.31 -2.09
CA GLY A 97 -7.48 -4.05 -0.85
C GLY A 97 -7.22 -3.22 0.41
N VAL A 98 -6.12 -2.46 0.43
CA VAL A 98 -5.82 -1.54 1.56
C VAL A 98 -6.90 -0.46 1.68
N ARG A 99 -7.31 0.13 0.55
CA ARG A 99 -8.38 1.13 0.53
C ARG A 99 -9.71 0.57 1.04
N ALA A 100 -10.08 -0.62 0.60
CA ALA A 100 -11.29 -1.31 1.06
C ALA A 100 -11.22 -1.63 2.57
N LYS A 101 -10.06 -2.06 3.08
CA LYS A 101 -9.83 -2.33 4.50
C LYS A 101 -10.05 -1.07 5.35
N LEU A 102 -9.45 0.05 4.97
CA LEU A 102 -9.59 1.32 5.69
C LEU A 102 -11.03 1.83 5.66
N LYS A 103 -11.67 1.80 4.47
CA LYS A 103 -13.08 2.17 4.33
C LYS A 103 -14.00 1.29 5.17
N GLY A 104 -13.79 -0.03 5.15
CA GLY A 104 -14.58 -0.98 5.94
C GLY A 104 -14.41 -0.82 7.45
N ALA A 105 -13.26 -0.31 7.90
CA ALA A 105 -12.99 0.03 9.29
C ALA A 105 -13.53 1.42 9.70
N GLY A 106 -14.03 2.23 8.77
CA GLY A 106 -14.52 3.57 9.06
C GLY A 106 -13.43 4.65 9.17
N VAL A 107 -12.23 4.39 8.66
CA VAL A 107 -11.14 5.37 8.66
C VAL A 107 -11.40 6.44 7.60
N THR A 108 -11.32 7.71 7.99
CA THR A 108 -11.29 8.84 7.06
C THR A 108 -9.92 8.92 6.39
N VAL A 109 -9.88 8.77 5.07
CA VAL A 109 -8.62 8.85 4.30
C VAL A 109 -8.60 10.13 3.51
N VAL A 110 -7.58 10.97 3.76
CA VAL A 110 -7.35 12.24 3.08
C VAL A 110 -6.11 12.10 2.18
N LYS A 111 -6.30 12.31 0.87
CA LYS A 111 -5.19 12.30 -0.08
C LYS A 111 -4.52 13.68 -0.12
N ALA A 112 -3.66 13.92 0.84
CA ALA A 112 -2.93 15.18 0.97
C ALA A 112 -1.67 15.00 1.82
N GLU A 113 -0.74 15.93 1.70
CA GLU A 113 0.36 16.07 2.66
C GLU A 113 -0.14 16.77 3.92
N ALA A 114 0.27 16.26 5.08
CA ALA A 114 -0.08 16.86 6.36
C ALA A 114 1.16 16.98 7.26
N LYS A 115 1.12 17.99 8.13
CA LYS A 115 2.20 18.28 9.10
C LYS A 115 1.63 18.59 10.47
N ILE A 116 2.34 18.25 11.51
CA ILE A 116 2.05 18.66 12.87
C ILE A 116 2.39 20.16 13.00
N LEU A 117 1.44 20.98 13.41
CA LEU A 117 1.68 22.39 13.67
C LEU A 117 2.11 22.65 15.11
N CYS A 118 1.32 22.19 16.06
CA CYS A 118 1.55 22.43 17.47
C CYS A 118 0.87 21.35 18.32
N ARG A 119 1.13 21.42 19.61
CA ARG A 119 0.38 20.72 20.65
C ARG A 119 -0.15 21.75 21.63
N ASP A 120 -1.40 21.67 21.97
CA ASP A 120 -2.05 22.48 22.98
C ASP A 120 -2.70 21.61 24.08
N GLU A 121 -3.52 22.22 24.92
CA GLU A 121 -4.26 21.54 26.00
C GLU A 121 -5.34 20.58 25.50
N ASN A 122 -5.80 20.74 24.24
CA ASN A 122 -6.84 19.92 23.62
C ASN A 122 -6.26 18.77 22.78
N GLY A 123 -4.96 18.79 22.48
CA GLY A 123 -4.33 17.72 21.71
C GLY A 123 -3.23 18.18 20.76
N VAL A 124 -3.14 17.53 19.61
CA VAL A 124 -2.15 17.81 18.56
C VAL A 124 -2.86 18.36 17.33
N VAL A 125 -2.52 19.58 16.96
CA VAL A 125 -3.07 20.23 15.75
C VAL A 125 -2.24 19.79 14.53
N VAL A 126 -2.95 19.23 13.56
CA VAL A 126 -2.39 18.80 12.27
C VAL A 126 -3.00 19.65 11.16
N GLN A 127 -2.17 20.14 10.27
CA GLN A 127 -2.60 20.92 9.11
C GLN A 127 -2.39 20.12 7.83
N SER A 128 -3.41 20.12 6.98
CA SER A 128 -3.32 19.62 5.62
C SER A 128 -3.91 20.66 4.68
N GLU A 129 -3.15 21.06 3.67
CA GLU A 129 -3.47 22.17 2.77
C GLU A 129 -3.78 23.44 3.56
N ASN A 130 -5.03 23.90 3.63
CA ASN A 130 -5.46 25.06 4.44
C ASN A 130 -6.48 24.65 5.52
N VAL A 131 -6.56 23.37 5.85
CA VAL A 131 -7.50 22.84 6.85
C VAL A 131 -6.72 22.30 8.03
N GLU A 132 -7.19 22.62 9.23
CA GLU A 132 -6.64 22.13 10.49
C GLU A 132 -7.52 21.04 11.09
N TYR A 133 -6.87 20.04 11.66
CA TYR A 133 -7.47 18.87 12.32
C TYR A 133 -6.93 18.78 13.75
N ASN A 134 -7.74 18.32 14.67
CA ASN A 134 -7.35 18.09 16.06
C ASN A 134 -7.64 16.65 16.48
#